data_51b48ca7fbecb00c6ff0e2e3c36e3ba0
#
_entry.id   51b48ca7fbecb00c6ff0e2e3c36e3ba0
#
_cell.length_a   1.000
_cell.length_b   1.000
_cell.length_c   1.000
_cell.angle_alpha   90.00
_cell.angle_beta   90.00
_cell.angle_gamma   90.00
#
_symmetry.space_group_name_H-M   'P 1'
#
loop_
_entity.id
_entity.type
_entity.pdbx_description
1 polymer ?
#
loop_
_entity_poly.entity_id
_entity_poly.type
_entity_poly.pdbx_seq_one_letter_code
_entity_poly.pdbx_strand_id
1 'polypeptide(L)'
;MQSTRTISFSYAQVESALAELLEIPPSQLAAFAARLRHLRALNVPRYSKPGSGKRLSYQWTHVAQMMVALLFQSLGCAPRLSAEAAWAAEKNFEAAVRMPDMVFALLNSSEFGFFRLDQLPELVNRVLACAAINLSNALTQLDARLANHV
;
A
#
# COMPACT_ATOMS: atom_id res chain seq x y z
N MET A 1 -28.92 0.92 14.30
CA MET A 1 -28.15 0.99 13.05
C MET A 1 -27.07 2.05 13.24
N GLN A 2 -25.85 1.63 13.52
CA GLN A 2 -24.72 2.56 13.51
C GLN A 2 -24.37 2.84 12.06
N SER A 3 -24.63 4.07 11.63
CA SER A 3 -24.15 4.59 10.35
C SER A 3 -22.63 4.55 10.40
N THR A 4 -22.03 3.59 9.72
CA THR A 4 -20.58 3.53 9.51
C THR A 4 -20.24 4.77 8.67
N ARG A 5 -19.87 5.86 9.32
CA ARG A 5 -19.26 6.98 8.62
C ARG A 5 -18.05 6.44 7.89
N THR A 6 -18.15 6.31 6.59
CA THR A 6 -17.00 5.97 5.76
C THR A 6 -16.02 7.13 5.88
N ILE A 7 -14.98 6.94 6.70
CA ILE A 7 -13.92 7.94 6.87
C ILE A 7 -13.22 8.07 5.52
N SER A 8 -13.15 9.31 5.02
CA SER A 8 -12.46 9.62 3.78
C SER A 8 -11.37 10.65 4.03
N PHE A 9 -10.27 10.51 3.30
CA PHE A 9 -9.08 11.34 3.42
C PHE A 9 -8.89 12.21 2.19
N SER A 10 -8.43 13.43 2.38
CA SER A 10 -7.96 14.29 1.29
C SER A 10 -6.60 13.80 0.78
N TYR A 11 -6.22 14.23 -0.42
CA TYR A 11 -4.89 13.91 -0.96
C TYR A 11 -3.74 14.38 -0.04
N ALA A 12 -3.88 15.57 0.54
CA ALA A 12 -2.85 16.11 1.45
C ALA A 12 -2.70 15.25 2.72
N GLN A 13 -3.80 14.74 3.29
CA GLN A 13 -3.76 13.82 4.43
C GLN A 13 -3.11 12.50 4.05
N VAL A 14 -3.42 11.94 2.89
CA VAL A 14 -2.81 10.72 2.36
C VAL A 14 -1.31 10.89 2.15
N GLU A 15 -0.90 11.98 1.48
CA GLU A 15 0.51 12.29 1.24
C GLU A 15 1.29 12.41 2.54
N SER A 16 0.75 13.15 3.52
CA SER A 16 1.38 13.33 4.83
C SER A 16 1.50 12.01 5.59
N ALA A 17 0.42 11.24 5.69
CA ALA A 17 0.42 9.96 6.40
C ALA A 17 1.41 8.95 5.78
N LEU A 18 1.46 8.86 4.45
CA LEU A 18 2.40 7.97 3.76
C LEU A 18 3.85 8.45 3.86
N ALA A 19 4.09 9.76 3.82
CA ALA A 19 5.42 10.32 4.03
C ALA A 19 5.95 10.04 5.44
N GLU A 20 5.11 10.18 6.45
CA GLU A 20 5.42 9.83 7.84
C GLU A 20 5.68 8.33 8.00
N LEU A 21 4.82 7.48 7.43
CA LEU A 21 4.96 6.03 7.49
C LEU A 21 6.28 5.55 6.90
N LEU A 22 6.67 6.12 5.77
CA LEU A 22 7.88 5.75 5.03
C LEU A 22 9.11 6.57 5.44
N GLU A 23 8.98 7.41 6.49
CA GLU A 23 10.06 8.24 7.03
C GLU A 23 10.76 9.09 5.96
N ILE A 24 9.96 9.67 5.05
CA ILE A 24 10.47 10.49 3.97
C ILE A 24 11.05 11.80 4.55
N PRO A 25 12.34 12.09 4.35
CA PRO A 25 12.92 13.31 4.85
C PRO A 25 12.39 14.54 4.12
N PRO A 26 12.35 15.72 4.78
CA PRO A 26 11.83 16.96 4.18
C PRO A 26 12.43 17.30 2.82
N SER A 27 13.71 17.03 2.62
CA SER A 27 14.42 17.26 1.35
C SER A 27 13.93 16.40 0.18
N GLN A 28 13.18 15.31 0.46
CA GLN A 28 12.68 14.37 -0.54
C GLN A 28 11.15 14.45 -0.73
N LEU A 29 10.44 15.32 -0.03
CA LEU A 29 8.99 15.41 -0.12
C LEU A 29 8.50 15.75 -1.54
N ALA A 30 9.20 16.63 -2.27
CA ALA A 30 8.83 16.95 -3.65
C ALA A 30 8.96 15.73 -4.59
N ALA A 31 10.03 14.96 -4.45
CA ALA A 31 10.23 13.71 -5.20
C ALA A 31 9.18 12.66 -4.81
N PHE A 32 8.85 12.57 -3.52
CA PHE A 32 7.81 11.68 -3.02
C PHE A 32 6.43 12.02 -3.59
N ALA A 33 6.06 13.31 -3.60
CA ALA A 33 4.82 13.77 -4.23
C ALA A 33 4.77 13.43 -5.72
N ALA A 34 5.91 13.51 -6.43
CA ALA A 34 5.99 13.08 -7.84
C ALA A 34 5.76 11.58 -8.00
N ARG A 35 6.30 10.74 -7.10
CA ARG A 35 6.04 9.29 -7.08
C ARG A 35 4.56 8.97 -6.86
N LEU A 36 3.89 9.66 -5.94
CA LEU A 36 2.45 9.49 -5.71
C LEU A 36 1.63 9.87 -6.95
N ARG A 37 1.98 10.98 -7.63
CA ARG A 37 1.32 11.35 -8.90
C ARG A 37 1.53 10.29 -9.98
N HIS A 38 2.72 9.71 -10.06
CA HIS A 38 3.01 8.63 -11.00
C HIS A 38 2.19 7.37 -10.70
N LEU A 39 2.07 6.96 -9.44
CA LEU A 39 1.20 5.86 -9.05
C LEU A 39 -0.26 6.09 -9.47
N ARG A 40 -0.77 7.30 -9.29
CA ARG A 40 -2.13 7.65 -9.73
C ARG A 40 -2.28 7.55 -11.25
N ALA A 41 -1.26 7.92 -12.02
CA ALA A 41 -1.24 7.74 -13.46
C ALA A 41 -1.28 6.26 -13.87
N LEU A 42 -0.71 5.37 -13.02
CA LEU A 42 -0.79 3.92 -13.16
C LEU A 42 -2.09 3.31 -12.59
N ASN A 43 -3.07 4.14 -12.23
CA ASN A 43 -4.34 3.71 -11.65
C ASN A 43 -4.18 3.04 -10.26
N VAL A 44 -3.30 3.58 -9.43
CA VAL A 44 -3.20 3.24 -8.01
C VAL A 44 -3.59 4.46 -7.18
N PRO A 45 -4.65 4.38 -6.40
CA PRO A 45 -5.56 3.25 -6.22
C PRO A 45 -6.52 3.07 -7.41
N ARG A 46 -7.01 1.83 -7.57
CA ARG A 46 -8.05 1.54 -8.57
C ARG A 46 -9.32 2.33 -8.29
N TYR A 47 -10.02 2.71 -9.35
CA TYR A 47 -11.35 3.37 -9.29
C TYR A 47 -11.37 4.71 -8.57
N SER A 48 -10.23 5.34 -8.35
CA SER A 48 -10.14 6.63 -7.66
C SER A 48 -10.27 7.85 -8.57
N LYS A 49 -10.58 7.67 -9.86
CA LYS A 49 -10.73 8.79 -10.79
C LYS A 49 -12.03 9.53 -10.52
N PRO A 50 -12.01 10.76 -9.97
CA PRO A 50 -13.21 11.55 -9.84
C PRO A 50 -13.68 11.98 -11.23
N GLY A 51 -14.97 12.10 -11.41
CA GLY A 51 -15.51 12.86 -12.52
C GLY A 51 -15.02 14.32 -12.46
N SER A 52 -15.01 15.02 -13.61
CA SER A 52 -14.54 16.40 -13.67
C SER A 52 -15.27 17.28 -12.63
N GLY A 53 -14.51 18.05 -11.85
CA GLY A 53 -15.02 18.97 -10.85
C GLY A 53 -15.25 18.38 -9.44
N LYS A 54 -14.99 17.11 -9.18
CA LYS A 54 -15.09 16.53 -7.83
C LYS A 54 -13.72 16.46 -7.14
N ARG A 55 -13.65 16.83 -5.87
CA ARG A 55 -12.47 16.60 -5.03
C ARG A 55 -12.26 15.10 -4.86
N LEU A 56 -11.02 14.65 -5.02
CA LEU A 56 -10.62 13.30 -4.69
C LEU A 56 -10.78 13.05 -3.19
N SER A 57 -11.49 12.00 -2.86
CA SER A 57 -11.63 11.49 -1.51
C SER A 57 -11.13 10.05 -1.51
N TYR A 58 -10.21 9.74 -0.62
CA TYR A 58 -9.58 8.44 -0.50
C TYR A 58 -10.18 7.67 0.66
N GLN A 59 -10.54 6.43 0.41
CA GLN A 59 -10.91 5.48 1.45
C GLN A 59 -9.64 4.79 1.98
N TRP A 60 -9.74 4.16 3.13
CA TRP A 60 -8.64 3.40 3.74
C TRP A 60 -7.99 2.40 2.77
N THR A 61 -8.81 1.63 2.04
CA THR A 61 -8.32 0.66 1.04
C THR A 61 -7.50 1.30 -0.07
N HIS A 62 -7.86 2.52 -0.49
CA HIS A 62 -7.11 3.29 -1.48
C HIS A 62 -5.72 3.66 -0.95
N VAL A 63 -5.64 4.11 0.30
CA VAL A 63 -4.37 4.47 0.93
C VAL A 63 -3.50 3.23 1.12
N ALA A 64 -4.10 2.10 1.52
CA ALA A 64 -3.40 0.83 1.66
C ALA A 64 -2.81 0.33 0.32
N GLN A 65 -3.53 0.46 -0.79
CA GLN A 65 -2.98 0.17 -2.13
C GLN A 65 -1.77 1.05 -2.44
N MET A 66 -1.86 2.36 -2.20
CA MET A 66 -0.73 3.27 -2.44
C MET A 66 0.48 2.90 -1.59
N MET A 67 0.26 2.57 -0.32
CA MET A 67 1.31 2.10 0.60
C MET A 67 2.00 0.84 0.07
N VAL A 68 1.25 -0.18 -0.33
CA VAL A 68 1.81 -1.43 -0.86
C VAL A 68 2.65 -1.15 -2.10
N ALA A 69 2.17 -0.35 -3.05
CA ALA A 69 2.94 0.01 -4.23
C ALA A 69 4.25 0.72 -3.88
N LEU A 70 4.23 1.66 -2.93
CA LEU A 70 5.42 2.38 -2.48
C LEU A 70 6.43 1.44 -1.79
N LEU A 71 5.96 0.50 -0.98
CA LEU A 71 6.82 -0.49 -0.32
C LEU A 71 7.51 -1.39 -1.35
N PHE A 72 6.80 -1.89 -2.36
CA PHE A 72 7.43 -2.68 -3.44
C PHE A 72 8.42 -1.84 -4.26
N GLN A 73 8.13 -0.57 -4.53
CA GLN A 73 9.10 0.33 -5.17
C GLN A 73 10.36 0.52 -4.31
N SER A 74 10.22 0.61 -2.99
CA SER A 74 11.36 0.72 -2.08
C SER A 74 12.25 -0.53 -2.07
N LEU A 75 11.69 -1.68 -2.44
CA LEU A 75 12.40 -2.94 -2.64
C LEU A 75 13.00 -3.07 -4.06
N GLY A 76 12.91 -2.03 -4.88
CA GLY A 76 13.46 -2.01 -6.23
C GLY A 76 12.55 -2.54 -7.33
N CYS A 77 11.29 -2.81 -7.04
CA CYS A 77 10.33 -3.22 -8.06
C CYS A 77 9.98 -2.07 -9.00
N ALA A 78 9.84 -2.37 -10.29
CA ALA A 78 9.41 -1.40 -11.28
C ALA A 78 8.02 -0.83 -10.93
N PRO A 79 7.72 0.44 -11.27
CA PRO A 79 6.46 1.08 -10.89
C PRO A 79 5.21 0.31 -11.35
N ARG A 80 5.21 -0.24 -12.55
CA ARG A 80 4.09 -1.04 -13.07
C ARG A 80 3.88 -2.32 -12.26
N LEU A 81 4.95 -3.04 -11.96
CA LEU A 81 4.89 -4.25 -11.15
C LEU A 81 4.43 -3.94 -9.72
N SER A 82 4.87 -2.81 -9.16
CA SER A 82 4.42 -2.33 -7.85
C SER A 82 2.92 -1.99 -7.84
N ALA A 83 2.38 -1.45 -8.93
CA ALA A 83 0.96 -1.22 -9.10
C ALA A 83 0.18 -2.54 -9.14
N GLU A 84 0.65 -3.52 -9.88
CA GLU A 84 0.06 -4.87 -9.95
C GLU A 84 0.08 -5.56 -8.58
N ALA A 85 1.17 -5.39 -7.81
CA ALA A 85 1.26 -5.88 -6.43
C ALA A 85 0.20 -5.25 -5.52
N ALA A 86 0.00 -3.94 -5.61
CA ALA A 86 -1.01 -3.23 -4.83
C ALA A 86 -2.42 -3.74 -5.14
N TRP A 87 -2.74 -3.96 -6.39
CA TRP A 87 -4.04 -4.51 -6.80
C TRP A 87 -4.25 -5.95 -6.36
N ALA A 88 -3.20 -6.77 -6.44
CA ALA A 88 -3.27 -8.15 -5.99
C ALA A 88 -3.40 -8.26 -4.46
N ALA A 89 -2.78 -7.35 -3.71
CA ALA A 89 -2.81 -7.33 -2.25
C ALA A 89 -4.18 -6.94 -1.67
N GLU A 90 -4.98 -6.14 -2.38
CA GLU A 90 -6.24 -5.58 -1.87
C GLU A 90 -7.17 -6.65 -1.29
N LYS A 91 -7.33 -7.77 -1.98
CA LYS A 91 -8.17 -8.88 -1.52
C LYS A 91 -7.72 -9.51 -0.19
N ASN A 92 -6.49 -9.25 0.23
CA ASN A 92 -5.91 -9.79 1.45
C ASN A 92 -5.89 -8.78 2.61
N PHE A 93 -6.29 -7.52 2.39
CA PHE A 93 -6.18 -6.48 3.42
C PHE A 93 -7.01 -6.82 4.67
N GLU A 94 -8.23 -7.28 4.49
CA GLU A 94 -9.10 -7.63 5.61
C GLU A 94 -8.53 -8.78 6.45
N ALA A 95 -7.99 -9.81 5.79
CA ALA A 95 -7.34 -10.93 6.48
C ALA A 95 -6.05 -10.48 7.18
N ALA A 96 -5.23 -9.65 6.56
CA ALA A 96 -3.98 -9.16 7.12
C ALA A 96 -4.18 -8.26 8.35
N VAL A 97 -5.28 -7.49 8.39
CA VAL A 97 -5.65 -6.70 9.59
C VAL A 97 -6.05 -7.59 10.76
N ARG A 98 -6.72 -8.72 10.49
CA ARG A 98 -7.20 -9.62 11.54
C ARG A 98 -6.15 -10.63 12.01
N MET A 99 -5.20 -10.95 11.16
CA MET A 99 -4.19 -11.98 11.42
C MET A 99 -2.81 -11.33 11.55
N PRO A 100 -2.10 -11.53 12.68
CA PRO A 100 -0.74 -11.03 12.82
C PRO A 100 0.22 -11.78 11.87
N ASP A 101 1.33 -11.14 11.58
CA ASP A 101 2.47 -11.74 10.86
C ASP A 101 2.14 -12.28 9.45
N MET A 102 1.23 -11.64 8.74
CA MET A 102 0.95 -11.96 7.35
C MET A 102 1.88 -11.19 6.41
N VAL A 103 2.46 -11.93 5.49
CA VAL A 103 3.40 -11.44 4.47
C VAL A 103 2.74 -11.50 3.11
N PHE A 104 2.89 -10.42 2.34
CA PHE A 104 2.55 -10.39 0.92
C PHE A 104 3.84 -10.35 0.10
N ALA A 105 3.98 -11.28 -0.83
CA ALA A 105 5.23 -11.47 -1.56
C ALA A 105 5.03 -11.53 -3.07
N LEU A 106 6.01 -10.99 -3.80
CA LEU A 106 6.23 -11.22 -5.21
C LEU A 106 7.26 -12.34 -5.36
N LEU A 107 6.87 -13.41 -6.06
CA LEU A 107 7.67 -14.59 -6.27
C LEU A 107 8.20 -14.61 -7.72
N ASN A 108 9.51 -14.81 -7.86
CA ASN A 108 10.19 -14.71 -9.13
C ASN A 108 9.98 -13.35 -9.81
N SER A 109 9.12 -13.21 -10.79
CA SER A 109 8.93 -11.93 -11.47
C SER A 109 7.46 -11.57 -11.74
N SER A 110 6.52 -12.42 -11.37
CA SER A 110 5.12 -12.26 -11.80
C SER A 110 4.08 -12.90 -10.92
N GLU A 111 4.45 -13.68 -9.92
CA GLU A 111 3.53 -14.39 -9.06
C GLU A 111 3.43 -13.71 -7.70
N PHE A 112 2.21 -13.46 -7.23
CA PHE A 112 1.95 -12.90 -5.91
C PHE A 112 1.41 -13.96 -4.98
N GLY A 113 1.87 -13.93 -3.72
CA GLY A 113 1.42 -14.82 -2.68
C GLY A 113 1.16 -14.11 -1.35
N PHE A 114 0.30 -14.71 -0.54
CA PHE A 114 -0.06 -14.27 0.79
C PHE A 114 0.20 -15.39 1.78
N PHE A 115 1.13 -15.18 2.71
CA PHE A 115 1.70 -16.22 3.57
C PHE A 115 1.82 -15.74 5.00
N ARG A 116 1.98 -16.68 5.93
CA ARG A 116 2.43 -16.35 7.28
C ARG A 116 3.95 -16.13 7.28
N LEU A 117 4.41 -15.26 8.17
CA LEU A 117 5.84 -14.94 8.29
C LEU A 117 6.70 -16.18 8.57
N ASP A 118 6.19 -17.13 9.34
CA ASP A 118 6.88 -18.39 9.66
C ASP A 118 7.06 -19.33 8.45
N GLN A 119 6.30 -19.13 7.37
CA GLN A 119 6.41 -19.89 6.13
C GLN A 119 7.44 -19.29 5.16
N LEU A 120 7.90 -18.07 5.39
CA LEU A 120 8.79 -17.36 4.47
C LEU A 120 10.12 -18.06 4.21
N PRO A 121 10.83 -18.64 5.22
CA PRO A 121 12.08 -19.36 4.97
C PRO A 121 11.95 -20.54 4.01
N GLU A 122 10.87 -21.30 4.12
CA GLU A 122 10.59 -22.42 3.22
C GLU A 122 10.25 -21.93 1.81
N LEU A 123 9.50 -20.86 1.71
CA LEU A 123 9.15 -20.23 0.44
C LEU A 123 10.39 -19.72 -0.31
N VAL A 124 11.28 -19.00 0.38
CA VAL A 124 12.53 -18.46 -0.20
C VAL A 124 13.41 -19.58 -0.75
N ASN A 125 13.42 -20.75 -0.13
CA ASN A 125 14.17 -21.91 -0.61
C ASN A 125 13.60 -22.53 -1.90
N ARG A 126 12.36 -22.23 -2.25
CA ARG A 126 11.68 -22.79 -3.43
C ARG A 126 11.64 -21.85 -4.65
N VAL A 127 11.99 -20.58 -4.47
CA VAL A 127 11.95 -19.58 -5.54
C VAL A 127 13.32 -18.98 -5.80
N LEU A 128 13.54 -18.52 -7.03
CA LEU A 128 14.81 -17.90 -7.43
C LEU A 128 14.94 -16.46 -6.91
N ALA A 129 13.82 -15.78 -6.76
CA ALA A 129 13.78 -14.41 -6.26
C ALA A 129 12.47 -14.16 -5.50
N CYS A 130 12.55 -13.35 -4.45
CA CYS A 130 11.39 -12.97 -3.64
C CYS A 130 11.54 -11.52 -3.17
N ALA A 131 10.49 -10.73 -3.34
CA ALA A 131 10.32 -9.45 -2.68
C ALA A 131 9.08 -9.54 -1.79
N ALA A 132 9.23 -9.31 -0.49
CA ALA A 132 8.16 -9.52 0.48
C ALA A 132 8.01 -8.32 1.42
N ILE A 133 6.77 -8.03 1.80
CA ILE A 133 6.44 -7.03 2.81
C ILE A 133 5.65 -7.70 3.95
N ASN A 134 5.89 -7.27 5.18
CA ASN A 134 5.03 -7.63 6.31
C ASN A 134 3.74 -6.81 6.22
N LEU A 135 2.73 -7.37 5.54
CA LEU A 135 1.49 -6.66 5.24
C LEU A 135 0.71 -6.33 6.51
N SER A 136 0.63 -7.27 7.47
CA SER A 136 -0.07 -7.03 8.74
C SER A 136 0.53 -5.85 9.50
N ASN A 137 1.85 -5.80 9.63
CA ASN A 137 2.54 -4.70 10.31
C ASN A 137 2.38 -3.38 9.54
N ALA A 138 2.51 -3.40 8.22
CA ALA A 138 2.36 -2.21 7.38
C ALA A 138 0.96 -1.60 7.51
N LEU A 139 -0.10 -2.42 7.50
CA LEU A 139 -1.48 -1.96 7.68
C LEU A 139 -1.72 -1.41 9.09
N THR A 140 -1.18 -2.04 10.12
CA THR A 140 -1.25 -1.54 11.50
C THR A 140 -0.58 -0.17 11.64
N GLN A 141 0.58 0.01 11.04
CA GLN A 141 1.28 1.30 11.03
C GLN A 141 0.50 2.36 10.23
N LEU A 142 -0.12 1.96 9.12
CA LEU A 142 -0.97 2.86 8.34
C LEU A 142 -2.16 3.37 9.16
N ASP A 143 -2.85 2.48 9.86
CA ASP A 143 -3.97 2.85 10.73
C ASP A 143 -3.55 3.87 11.79
N ALA A 144 -2.41 3.65 12.43
CA ALA A 144 -1.87 4.58 13.42
C ALA A 144 -1.55 5.96 12.83
N ARG A 145 -1.03 6.02 11.61
CA ARG A 145 -0.74 7.31 10.95
C ARG A 145 -2.01 8.02 10.49
N LEU A 146 -2.93 7.30 9.87
CA LEU A 146 -4.20 7.88 9.42
C LEU A 146 -5.05 8.42 10.58
N ALA A 147 -5.03 7.78 11.74
CA ALA A 147 -5.73 8.25 12.93
C ALA A 147 -5.27 9.66 13.37
N ASN A 148 -4.02 10.05 13.09
CA ASN A 148 -3.49 11.37 13.40
C ASN A 148 -3.97 12.47 12.43
N HIS A 149 -4.62 12.10 11.33
CA HIS A 149 -5.07 13.00 10.27
C HIS A 149 -6.61 13.10 10.14
N VAL A 150 -7.35 12.50 11.05
CA VAL A 150 -8.83 12.52 11.09
C VAL A 150 -9.38 13.70 11.88
#